data_6178a32a39cacc424862860b5bce432a
#
_entry.id   6178a32a39cacc424862860b5bce432a
#
_cell.length_a   1.000
_cell.length_b   1.000
_cell.length_c   1.000
_cell.angle_alpha   90.00
_cell.angle_beta   90.00
_cell.angle_gamma   90.00
#
_symmetry.space_group_name_H-M   'P 1'
#
loop_
_entity.id
_entity.type
_entity.pdbx_description
1 polymer ?
#
loop_
_entity_poly.entity_id
_entity_poly.type
_entity_poly.pdbx_seq_one_letter_code
_entity_poly.pdbx_strand_id
1 'polypeptide(L)'
;MANGIGNRLHTWLARPYPLWRGVWLEARFVAAATALVTAIVYVTRPFGLAAVPGPAGTALIAELGGACVVASLALRVAVPALLERRWDESRWTVGWQVAWEVVEIVVVAGVLMAVLAWNGYLDISATRARSFVLVTGLCAIAPVVVRTLLTERWLRRRNAAQAAQLVEAAAAPIDSPPGRLVRARDGTIELAAGELRYVHAEENYVDVVFVRDGERSHRLLRVALSGVERQFNDGSVVRCHRSYLVAVAAVAGVLGNAQGFRLALHGLAETIPVSRSRAQAVLASIARRPAAPASAVSQDASETPAAPDDESP
;
A
#
# COMPACT_ATOMS: atom_id res chain seq x y z
N MET A 1 -26.28 -18.69 -6.82
CA MET A 1 -25.87 -17.27 -6.76
C MET A 1 -25.27 -16.84 -5.41
N ALA A 2 -25.67 -17.42 -4.28
CA ALA A 2 -25.15 -17.06 -2.94
C ALA A 2 -23.65 -17.33 -2.73
N ASN A 3 -23.08 -18.39 -3.29
CA ASN A 3 -21.67 -18.74 -3.15
C ASN A 3 -20.70 -17.72 -3.82
N GLY A 4 -21.16 -17.01 -4.85
CA GLY A 4 -20.34 -16.02 -5.55
C GLY A 4 -20.14 -14.71 -4.76
N ILE A 5 -21.15 -14.29 -4.00
CA ILE A 5 -21.08 -13.04 -3.19
C ILE A 5 -20.22 -13.29 -1.95
N GLY A 6 -20.40 -14.42 -1.27
CA GLY A 6 -19.59 -14.79 -0.10
C GLY A 6 -18.09 -14.88 -0.43
N ASN A 7 -17.73 -15.47 -1.56
CA ASN A 7 -16.34 -15.59 -1.99
C ASN A 7 -15.74 -14.21 -2.38
N ARG A 8 -16.52 -13.34 -3.02
CA ARG A 8 -16.10 -11.97 -3.34
C ARG A 8 -15.90 -11.11 -2.07
N LEU A 9 -16.78 -11.26 -1.08
CA LEU A 9 -16.67 -10.55 0.20
C LEU A 9 -15.45 -11.04 0.98
N HIS A 10 -15.24 -12.34 1.07
CA HIS A 10 -14.07 -12.93 1.73
C HIS A 10 -12.77 -12.47 1.09
N THR A 11 -12.67 -12.51 -0.24
CA THR A 11 -11.48 -12.02 -0.96
C THR A 11 -11.27 -10.51 -0.79
N TRP A 12 -12.34 -9.72 -0.67
CA TRP A 12 -12.25 -8.29 -0.39
C TRP A 12 -11.78 -8.01 1.04
N LEU A 13 -12.32 -8.69 2.06
CA LEU A 13 -11.91 -8.56 3.45
C LEU A 13 -10.47 -9.02 3.71
N ALA A 14 -9.98 -10.02 2.96
CA ALA A 14 -8.61 -10.49 3.03
C ALA A 14 -7.59 -9.57 2.34
N ARG A 15 -8.03 -8.54 1.62
CA ARG A 15 -7.11 -7.58 0.98
C ARG A 15 -6.29 -6.85 2.03
N PRO A 16 -4.97 -6.68 1.79
CA PRO A 16 -4.14 -5.92 2.70
C PRO A 16 -4.61 -4.46 2.74
N TYR A 17 -4.75 -3.93 3.94
CA TYR A 17 -5.12 -2.54 4.19
C TYR A 17 -3.90 -1.79 4.76
N PRO A 18 -3.59 -0.57 4.29
CA PRO A 18 -2.46 0.19 4.83
C PRO A 18 -2.74 0.60 6.27
N LEU A 19 -1.87 0.19 7.18
CA LEU A 19 -1.90 0.68 8.55
C LEU A 19 -1.33 2.11 8.56
N TRP A 20 -2.16 3.05 8.91
CA TRP A 20 -1.76 4.45 8.96
C TRP A 20 -0.97 4.72 10.25
N ARG A 21 0.27 5.19 10.12
CA ARG A 21 1.14 5.52 11.27
C ARG A 21 1.39 7.02 11.47
N GLY A 22 0.68 7.88 10.80
CA GLY A 22 0.82 9.33 10.92
C GLY A 22 0.03 9.89 12.11
N VAL A 23 0.61 9.91 13.32
CA VAL A 23 -0.04 10.44 14.56
C VAL A 23 -0.72 11.78 14.34
N TRP A 24 -0.05 12.73 13.70
CA TRP A 24 -0.59 14.06 13.43
C TRP A 24 -1.79 14.05 12.49
N LEU A 25 -1.79 13.15 11.53
CA LEU A 25 -2.89 13.08 10.56
C LEU A 25 -4.11 12.37 11.15
N GLU A 26 -3.90 11.32 11.95
CA GLU A 26 -4.98 10.71 12.72
C GLU A 26 -5.57 11.70 13.73
N ALA A 27 -4.76 12.45 14.45
CA ALA A 27 -5.22 13.48 15.37
C ALA A 27 -6.05 14.57 14.66
N ARG A 28 -5.60 15.06 13.50
CA ARG A 28 -6.34 16.04 12.70
C ARG A 28 -7.66 15.46 12.17
N PHE A 29 -7.66 14.20 11.76
CA PHE A 29 -8.88 13.54 11.31
C PHE A 29 -9.88 13.36 12.46
N VAL A 30 -9.44 12.88 13.63
CA VAL A 30 -10.28 12.74 14.83
C VAL A 30 -10.87 14.11 15.21
N ALA A 31 -10.05 15.15 15.26
CA ALA A 31 -10.52 16.49 15.57
C ALA A 31 -11.59 16.98 14.59
N ALA A 32 -11.36 16.85 13.30
CA ALA A 32 -12.32 17.29 12.26
C ALA A 32 -13.61 16.46 12.29
N ALA A 33 -13.51 15.13 12.43
CA ALA A 33 -14.66 14.24 12.50
C ALA A 33 -15.49 14.52 13.75
N THR A 34 -14.85 14.67 14.92
CA THR A 34 -15.54 14.99 16.17
C THR A 34 -16.17 16.38 16.12
N ALA A 35 -15.50 17.39 15.58
CA ALA A 35 -16.07 18.72 15.42
C ALA A 35 -17.34 18.68 14.56
N LEU A 36 -17.31 17.94 13.44
CA LEU A 36 -18.47 17.76 12.57
C LEU A 36 -19.63 17.06 13.31
N VAL A 37 -19.35 15.94 14.00
CA VAL A 37 -20.37 15.20 14.75
C VAL A 37 -20.92 16.05 15.90
N THR A 38 -20.07 16.76 16.64
CA THR A 38 -20.47 17.67 17.72
C THR A 38 -21.37 18.80 17.18
N ALA A 39 -21.05 19.37 16.02
CA ALA A 39 -21.90 20.38 15.38
C ALA A 39 -23.28 19.80 15.00
N ILE A 40 -23.31 18.59 14.44
CA ILE A 40 -24.58 17.90 14.13
C ILE A 40 -25.39 17.67 15.41
N VAL A 41 -24.77 17.16 16.50
CA VAL A 41 -25.43 16.93 17.80
C VAL A 41 -25.94 18.24 18.40
N TYR A 42 -25.17 19.33 18.24
CA TYR A 42 -25.58 20.66 18.71
C TYR A 42 -26.83 21.17 18.01
N VAL A 43 -26.93 20.97 16.69
CA VAL A 43 -28.08 21.39 15.89
C VAL A 43 -29.29 20.48 16.10
N THR A 44 -29.08 19.16 16.04
CA THR A 44 -30.18 18.18 16.07
C THR A 44 -30.65 17.81 17.47
N ARG A 45 -29.81 18.03 18.48
CA ARG A 45 -30.06 17.69 19.91
C ARG A 45 -30.72 16.33 20.11
N PRO A 46 -30.14 15.24 19.59
CA PRO A 46 -30.67 13.89 19.73
C PRO A 46 -30.61 13.41 21.18
N PHE A 47 -31.16 12.23 21.46
CA PHE A 47 -31.09 11.56 22.78
C PHE A 47 -31.68 12.34 23.99
N GLY A 48 -32.68 13.18 23.74
CA GLY A 48 -33.27 13.99 24.78
C GLY A 48 -32.48 15.25 25.16
N LEU A 49 -31.37 15.54 24.48
CA LEU A 49 -30.59 16.78 24.70
C LEU A 49 -31.41 18.05 24.44
N ALA A 50 -32.50 17.95 23.70
CA ALA A 50 -33.46 19.05 23.49
C ALA A 50 -34.15 19.46 24.83
N ALA A 51 -34.25 18.56 25.80
CA ALA A 51 -34.82 18.82 27.12
C ALA A 51 -33.85 19.56 28.08
N VAL A 52 -32.57 19.72 27.66
CA VAL A 52 -31.54 20.44 28.44
C VAL A 52 -31.26 21.79 27.78
N PRO A 53 -32.04 22.86 28.10
CA PRO A 53 -31.89 24.14 27.49
C PRO A 53 -30.72 24.96 28.05
N GLY A 54 -30.29 25.97 27.30
CA GLY A 54 -29.34 26.97 27.79
C GLY A 54 -27.90 26.49 27.94
N PRO A 55 -27.13 27.14 28.83
CA PRO A 55 -25.68 26.88 28.97
C PRO A 55 -25.36 25.45 29.42
N ALA A 56 -26.21 24.80 30.20
CA ALA A 56 -26.00 23.44 30.69
C ALA A 56 -26.01 22.42 29.53
N GLY A 57 -26.94 22.57 28.56
CA GLY A 57 -26.97 21.71 27.36
C GLY A 57 -25.77 21.92 26.45
N THR A 58 -25.28 23.15 26.32
CA THR A 58 -24.08 23.47 25.57
C THR A 58 -22.83 22.88 26.22
N ALA A 59 -22.71 22.98 27.57
CA ALA A 59 -21.60 22.38 28.30
C ALA A 59 -21.59 20.86 28.18
N LEU A 60 -22.74 20.22 28.28
CA LEU A 60 -22.87 18.77 28.11
C LEU A 60 -22.45 18.30 26.71
N ILE A 61 -22.86 19.02 25.68
CA ILE A 61 -22.44 18.71 24.28
C ILE A 61 -20.93 18.88 24.12
N ALA A 62 -20.33 19.89 24.73
CA ALA A 62 -18.87 20.10 24.70
C ALA A 62 -18.14 18.96 25.46
N GLU A 63 -18.67 18.51 26.60
CA GLU A 63 -18.14 17.37 27.34
C GLU A 63 -18.22 16.07 26.56
N LEU A 64 -19.33 15.79 25.91
CA LEU A 64 -19.50 14.64 25.00
C LEU A 64 -18.50 14.69 23.84
N GLY A 65 -18.33 15.85 23.21
CA GLY A 65 -17.35 16.07 22.16
C GLY A 65 -15.92 15.82 22.64
N GLY A 66 -15.55 16.35 23.81
CA GLY A 66 -14.25 16.13 24.44
C GLY A 66 -14.00 14.66 24.77
N ALA A 67 -14.96 13.97 25.36
CA ALA A 67 -14.89 12.55 25.67
C ALA A 67 -14.71 11.70 24.39
N CYS A 68 -15.41 12.05 23.31
CA CYS A 68 -15.25 11.40 21.99
C CYS A 68 -13.83 11.56 21.45
N VAL A 69 -13.27 12.79 21.50
CA VAL A 69 -11.88 13.05 21.08
C VAL A 69 -10.90 12.19 21.87
N VAL A 70 -11.01 12.20 23.20
CA VAL A 70 -10.10 11.45 24.09
C VAL A 70 -10.17 9.95 23.81
N ALA A 71 -11.39 9.38 23.74
CA ALA A 71 -11.58 7.96 23.46
C ALA A 71 -11.04 7.56 22.07
N SER A 72 -11.34 8.34 21.03
CA SER A 72 -10.86 8.07 19.67
C SER A 72 -9.35 8.22 19.56
N LEU A 73 -8.72 9.22 20.17
CA LEU A 73 -7.26 9.37 20.19
C LEU A 73 -6.58 8.23 20.96
N ALA A 74 -7.15 7.81 22.08
CA ALA A 74 -6.64 6.68 22.83
C ALA A 74 -6.62 5.41 21.96
N LEU A 75 -7.69 5.10 21.26
CA LEU A 75 -7.80 3.92 20.42
C LEU A 75 -6.95 4.01 19.14
N ARG A 76 -6.87 5.17 18.50
CA ARG A 76 -6.18 5.34 17.20
C ARG A 76 -4.70 5.64 17.31
N VAL A 77 -4.26 6.17 18.45
CA VAL A 77 -2.86 6.61 18.65
C VAL A 77 -2.22 5.85 19.81
N ALA A 78 -2.81 5.89 21.00
CA ALA A 78 -2.17 5.31 22.19
C ALA A 78 -2.12 3.78 22.12
N VAL A 79 -3.22 3.11 21.78
CA VAL A 79 -3.26 1.64 21.69
C VAL A 79 -2.31 1.08 20.64
N PRO A 80 -2.26 1.59 19.38
CA PRO A 80 -1.27 1.17 18.41
C PRO A 80 0.17 1.43 18.85
N ALA A 81 0.46 2.57 19.48
CA ALA A 81 1.80 2.89 20.01
C ALA A 81 2.25 1.91 21.11
N LEU A 82 1.36 1.55 22.02
CA LEU A 82 1.64 0.59 23.09
C LEU A 82 1.82 -0.85 22.58
N LEU A 83 1.11 -1.20 21.51
CA LEU A 83 1.14 -2.53 20.91
C LEU A 83 2.06 -2.63 19.69
N GLU A 84 2.91 -1.64 19.43
CA GLU A 84 3.74 -1.53 18.22
C GLU A 84 4.52 -2.80 17.92
N ARG A 85 5.04 -3.49 18.95
CA ARG A 85 5.78 -4.76 18.79
C ARG A 85 4.91 -5.93 18.31
N ARG A 86 3.59 -5.89 18.51
CA ARG A 86 2.64 -6.94 18.14
C ARG A 86 1.86 -6.60 16.88
N TRP A 87 1.95 -5.35 16.43
CA TRP A 87 1.16 -4.83 15.31
C TRP A 87 1.95 -5.01 14.01
N ASP A 88 1.76 -6.15 13.37
CA ASP A 88 2.40 -6.45 12.09
C ASP A 88 1.60 -5.86 10.92
N GLU A 89 2.15 -4.81 10.30
CA GLU A 89 1.55 -4.15 9.13
C GLU A 89 1.31 -5.12 7.96
N SER A 90 2.15 -6.16 7.83
CA SER A 90 2.03 -7.13 6.74
C SER A 90 0.77 -8.00 6.85
N ARG A 91 0.21 -8.13 8.06
CA ARG A 91 -0.99 -8.92 8.36
C ARG A 91 -2.26 -8.09 8.43
N TRP A 92 -2.15 -6.74 8.35
CA TRP A 92 -3.31 -5.89 8.48
C TRP A 92 -4.16 -5.91 7.21
N THR A 93 -5.39 -6.40 7.33
CA THR A 93 -6.34 -6.54 6.21
C THR A 93 -7.53 -5.60 6.35
N VAL A 94 -8.32 -5.47 5.29
CA VAL A 94 -9.59 -4.72 5.32
C VAL A 94 -10.51 -5.27 6.41
N GLY A 95 -10.57 -6.60 6.60
CA GLY A 95 -11.37 -7.22 7.65
C GLY A 95 -10.96 -6.79 9.05
N TRP A 96 -9.67 -6.75 9.35
CA TRP A 96 -9.14 -6.24 10.61
C TRP A 96 -9.45 -4.75 10.80
N GLN A 97 -9.36 -3.95 9.74
CA GLN A 97 -9.73 -2.53 9.82
C GLN A 97 -11.21 -2.35 10.13
N VAL A 98 -12.10 -3.08 9.48
CA VAL A 98 -13.54 -3.04 9.78
C VAL A 98 -13.83 -3.47 11.21
N ALA A 99 -13.21 -4.56 11.68
CA ALA A 99 -13.36 -5.01 13.07
C ALA A 99 -12.90 -3.93 14.07
N TRP A 100 -11.80 -3.25 13.77
CA TRP A 100 -11.29 -2.16 14.61
C TRP A 100 -12.23 -0.97 14.66
N GLU A 101 -12.83 -0.55 13.53
CA GLU A 101 -13.83 0.51 13.50
C GLU A 101 -15.08 0.15 14.34
N VAL A 102 -15.50 -1.11 14.30
CA VAL A 102 -16.61 -1.60 15.15
C VAL A 102 -16.25 -1.51 16.64
N VAL A 103 -15.04 -1.93 17.02
CA VAL A 103 -14.55 -1.80 18.41
C VAL A 103 -14.56 -0.33 18.85
N GLU A 104 -14.06 0.57 17.99
CA GLU A 104 -14.05 2.01 18.28
C GLU A 104 -15.46 2.56 18.49
N ILE A 105 -16.41 2.23 17.62
CA ILE A 105 -17.81 2.66 17.74
C ILE A 105 -18.39 2.19 19.09
N VAL A 106 -18.16 0.95 19.47
CA VAL A 106 -18.67 0.40 20.73
C VAL A 106 -18.05 1.09 21.94
N VAL A 107 -16.73 1.30 21.93
CA VAL A 107 -16.03 1.97 23.03
C VAL A 107 -16.46 3.44 23.15
N VAL A 108 -16.50 4.16 22.05
CA VAL A 108 -16.95 5.57 22.04
C VAL A 108 -18.39 5.68 22.51
N ALA A 109 -19.29 4.81 22.03
CA ALA A 109 -20.68 4.79 22.49
C ALA A 109 -20.77 4.51 24.02
N GLY A 110 -19.96 3.56 24.52
CA GLY A 110 -19.89 3.27 25.96
C GLY A 110 -19.40 4.46 26.78
N VAL A 111 -18.38 5.16 26.32
CA VAL A 111 -17.85 6.38 26.98
C VAL A 111 -18.90 7.48 26.99
N LEU A 112 -19.56 7.74 25.85
CA LEU A 112 -20.61 8.76 25.77
C LEU A 112 -21.80 8.42 26.65
N MET A 113 -22.20 7.15 26.73
CA MET A 113 -23.24 6.69 27.65
C MET A 113 -22.84 6.89 29.13
N ALA A 114 -21.58 6.59 29.48
CA ALA A 114 -21.07 6.80 30.81
C ALA A 114 -21.11 8.30 31.22
N VAL A 115 -20.74 9.19 30.29
CA VAL A 115 -20.83 10.65 30.51
C VAL A 115 -22.26 11.09 30.73
N LEU A 116 -23.22 10.61 29.93
CA LEU A 116 -24.64 10.93 30.08
C LEU A 116 -25.20 10.40 31.38
N ALA A 117 -24.85 9.19 31.79
CA ALA A 117 -25.27 8.59 33.04
C ALA A 117 -24.69 9.33 34.26
N TRP A 118 -23.38 9.70 34.19
CA TRP A 118 -22.73 10.48 35.23
C TRP A 118 -23.40 11.83 35.47
N ASN A 119 -23.86 12.47 34.42
CA ASN A 119 -24.59 13.74 34.49
C ASN A 119 -26.09 13.57 34.79
N GLY A 120 -26.57 12.34 35.06
CA GLY A 120 -27.95 12.05 35.40
C GLY A 120 -28.97 12.11 34.25
N TYR A 121 -28.50 12.17 33.02
CA TYR A 121 -29.38 12.26 31.85
C TYR A 121 -29.76 10.90 31.25
N LEU A 122 -29.15 9.80 31.70
CA LEU A 122 -29.41 8.49 31.14
C LEU A 122 -29.41 7.38 32.22
N ASP A 123 -30.55 6.67 32.29
CA ASP A 123 -30.61 5.38 32.99
C ASP A 123 -30.07 4.29 32.06
N ILE A 124 -29.07 3.54 32.49
CA ILE A 124 -28.45 2.50 31.67
C ILE A 124 -29.37 1.26 31.69
N SER A 125 -30.15 1.10 30.63
CA SER A 125 -30.89 -0.13 30.32
C SER A 125 -30.36 -0.78 29.05
N ALA A 126 -30.48 -2.12 28.93
CA ALA A 126 -30.00 -2.86 27.78
C ALA A 126 -30.62 -2.35 26.44
N THR A 127 -31.90 -1.94 26.48
CA THR A 127 -32.60 -1.42 25.31
C THR A 127 -32.04 -0.06 24.87
N ARG A 128 -31.82 0.85 25.84
CA ARG A 128 -31.23 2.18 25.56
C ARG A 128 -29.80 2.05 25.10
N ALA A 129 -29.01 1.16 25.71
CA ALA A 129 -27.64 0.88 25.29
C ALA A 129 -27.56 0.45 23.83
N ARG A 130 -28.41 -0.50 23.41
CA ARG A 130 -28.45 -0.93 21.98
C ARG A 130 -28.82 0.22 21.04
N SER A 131 -29.86 0.97 21.36
CA SER A 131 -30.27 2.11 20.54
C SER A 131 -29.17 3.17 20.43
N PHE A 132 -28.45 3.43 21.53
CA PHE A 132 -27.35 4.38 21.56
C PHE A 132 -26.18 3.93 20.69
N VAL A 133 -25.77 2.66 20.78
CA VAL A 133 -24.72 2.09 19.93
C VAL A 133 -25.12 2.15 18.45
N LEU A 134 -26.38 1.82 18.11
CA LEU A 134 -26.86 1.85 16.74
C LEU A 134 -26.84 3.28 16.17
N VAL A 135 -27.30 4.28 16.91
CA VAL A 135 -27.28 5.68 16.46
C VAL A 135 -25.85 6.20 16.35
N THR A 136 -24.99 5.89 17.35
CA THR A 136 -23.56 6.26 17.28
C THR A 136 -22.90 5.63 16.07
N GLY A 137 -23.19 4.35 15.77
CA GLY A 137 -22.71 3.66 14.59
C GLY A 137 -23.19 4.32 13.30
N LEU A 138 -24.45 4.70 13.21
CA LEU A 138 -25.00 5.41 12.05
C LEU A 138 -24.30 6.76 11.84
N CYS A 139 -24.07 7.53 12.90
CA CYS A 139 -23.34 8.79 12.84
C CYS A 139 -21.86 8.59 12.43
N ALA A 140 -21.25 7.44 12.76
CA ALA A 140 -19.88 7.12 12.41
C ALA A 140 -19.69 6.73 10.93
N ILE A 141 -20.76 6.36 10.19
CA ILE A 141 -20.66 5.91 8.80
C ILE A 141 -20.03 7.00 7.92
N ALA A 142 -20.50 8.23 7.99
CA ALA A 142 -20.00 9.32 7.17
C ALA A 142 -18.51 9.62 7.39
N PRO A 143 -18.01 9.82 8.63
CA PRO A 143 -16.58 9.98 8.90
C PRO A 143 -15.74 8.81 8.42
N VAL A 144 -16.18 7.56 8.65
CA VAL A 144 -15.45 6.35 8.22
C VAL A 144 -15.34 6.26 6.70
N VAL A 145 -16.44 6.50 5.97
CA VAL A 145 -16.45 6.51 4.50
C VAL A 145 -15.52 7.61 3.97
N VAL A 146 -15.63 8.83 4.47
CA VAL A 146 -14.79 9.96 4.06
C VAL A 146 -13.30 9.64 4.31
N ARG A 147 -12.96 9.11 5.49
CA ARG A 147 -11.60 8.70 5.82
C ARG A 147 -11.08 7.66 4.83
N THR A 148 -11.85 6.61 4.57
CA THR A 148 -11.44 5.53 3.65
C THR A 148 -11.16 6.08 2.25
N LEU A 149 -12.07 6.92 1.72
CA LEU A 149 -11.91 7.52 0.40
C LEU A 149 -10.71 8.48 0.32
N LEU A 150 -10.50 9.31 1.34
CA LEU A 150 -9.36 10.22 1.39
C LEU A 150 -8.03 9.46 1.50
N THR A 151 -7.98 8.41 2.32
CA THR A 151 -6.81 7.54 2.47
C THR A 151 -6.45 6.86 1.15
N GLU A 152 -7.44 6.27 0.47
CA GLU A 152 -7.21 5.66 -0.84
C GLU A 152 -6.68 6.66 -1.88
N ARG A 153 -7.31 7.84 -1.97
CA ARG A 153 -6.89 8.89 -2.92
C ARG A 153 -5.47 9.36 -2.64
N TRP A 154 -5.14 9.57 -1.37
CA TRP A 154 -3.80 10.01 -0.98
C TRP A 154 -2.73 8.95 -1.29
N LEU A 155 -2.99 7.66 -0.95
CA LEU A 155 -2.08 6.57 -1.26
C LEU A 155 -1.87 6.41 -2.77
N ARG A 156 -2.94 6.48 -3.55
CA ARG A 156 -2.84 6.43 -5.02
C ARG A 156 -1.94 7.55 -5.54
N ARG A 157 -2.14 8.79 -5.09
CA ARG A 157 -1.34 9.94 -5.51
C ARG A 157 0.13 9.80 -5.10
N ARG A 158 0.38 9.42 -3.85
CA ARG A 158 1.73 9.23 -3.32
C ARG A 158 2.49 8.14 -4.07
N ASN A 159 1.88 6.96 -4.20
CA ASN A 159 2.52 5.83 -4.87
C ASN A 159 2.68 6.08 -6.37
N ALA A 160 1.73 6.76 -7.02
CA ALA A 160 1.86 7.17 -8.42
C ALA A 160 2.99 8.19 -8.62
N ALA A 161 3.12 9.17 -7.72
CA ALA A 161 4.21 10.15 -7.79
C ALA A 161 5.59 9.50 -7.59
N GLN A 162 5.73 8.57 -6.62
CA GLN A 162 6.96 7.80 -6.45
C GLN A 162 7.27 6.91 -7.66
N ALA A 163 6.24 6.27 -8.23
CA ALA A 163 6.40 5.46 -9.43
C ALA A 163 6.88 6.31 -10.62
N ALA A 164 6.29 7.50 -10.83
CA ALA A 164 6.66 8.39 -11.92
C ALA A 164 8.13 8.84 -11.85
N GLN A 165 8.65 9.15 -10.66
CA GLN A 165 10.06 9.49 -10.47
C GLN A 165 11.02 8.37 -10.83
N LEU A 166 10.58 7.10 -10.72
CA LEU A 166 11.40 5.93 -11.00
C LEU A 166 11.28 5.43 -12.44
N VAL A 167 10.25 5.85 -13.18
CA VAL A 167 10.08 5.48 -14.60
C VAL A 167 11.25 6.00 -15.42
N GLU A 168 11.69 7.22 -15.17
CA GLU A 168 12.83 7.82 -15.87
C GLU A 168 14.14 7.06 -15.57
N ALA A 169 14.36 6.69 -14.30
CA ALA A 169 15.50 5.86 -13.89
C ALA A 169 15.44 4.44 -14.46
N ALA A 170 14.23 3.89 -14.63
CA ALA A 170 14.02 2.55 -15.17
C ALA A 170 14.15 2.50 -16.72
N ALA A 171 13.92 3.60 -17.41
CA ALA A 171 14.01 3.70 -18.87
C ALA A 171 15.45 3.81 -19.39
N ALA A 172 16.43 4.13 -18.52
CA ALA A 172 17.82 4.23 -18.91
C ALA A 172 18.34 2.86 -19.38
N PRO A 173 19.04 2.79 -20.54
CA PRO A 173 19.72 1.58 -20.99
C PRO A 173 20.73 1.13 -19.94
N ILE A 174 20.84 -0.17 -19.71
CA ILE A 174 21.75 -0.72 -18.71
C ILE A 174 22.80 -1.56 -19.41
N ASP A 175 24.04 -1.42 -18.94
CA ASP A 175 25.01 -2.47 -19.15
C ASP A 175 24.50 -3.74 -18.46
N SER A 176 24.11 -4.70 -19.27
CA SER A 176 23.60 -5.96 -18.76
C SER A 176 24.67 -6.64 -17.92
N PRO A 177 24.36 -7.07 -16.70
CA PRO A 177 25.32 -7.80 -15.87
C PRO A 177 25.80 -9.04 -16.65
N PRO A 178 27.04 -9.51 -16.44
CA PRO A 178 27.58 -10.66 -17.15
C PRO A 178 26.68 -11.88 -17.02
N GLY A 179 26.73 -12.77 -18.00
CA GLY A 179 25.97 -14.02 -18.01
C GLY A 179 26.17 -14.81 -16.72
N ARG A 180 25.12 -15.46 -16.22
CA ARG A 180 25.09 -16.10 -14.92
C ARG A 180 24.55 -17.52 -14.94
N LEU A 181 25.09 -18.32 -14.04
CA LEU A 181 24.62 -19.67 -13.79
C LEU A 181 23.68 -19.68 -12.57
N VAL A 182 22.45 -20.15 -12.76
CA VAL A 182 21.55 -20.46 -11.64
C VAL A 182 21.64 -21.95 -11.36
N ARG A 183 22.17 -22.29 -10.18
CA ARG A 183 22.40 -23.68 -9.76
C ARG A 183 21.27 -24.19 -8.88
N ALA A 184 20.81 -25.42 -9.15
CA ALA A 184 19.83 -26.14 -8.36
C ALA A 184 20.27 -27.60 -8.14
N ARG A 185 19.52 -28.35 -7.34
CA ARG A 185 19.80 -29.77 -7.07
C ARG A 185 19.61 -30.67 -8.30
N ASP A 186 18.68 -30.31 -9.16
CA ASP A 186 18.23 -31.05 -10.34
C ASP A 186 18.78 -30.49 -11.66
N GLY A 187 19.68 -29.51 -11.58
CA GLY A 187 20.32 -28.97 -12.76
C GLY A 187 20.86 -27.56 -12.59
N THR A 188 21.43 -27.07 -13.66
CA THR A 188 21.94 -25.69 -13.77
C THR A 188 21.35 -25.06 -15.01
N ILE A 189 21.00 -23.79 -14.94
CA ILE A 189 20.64 -23.00 -16.09
C ILE A 189 21.69 -21.91 -16.28
N GLU A 190 22.21 -21.82 -17.50
CA GLU A 190 23.06 -20.72 -17.91
C GLU A 190 22.20 -19.64 -18.57
N LEU A 191 22.31 -18.44 -18.06
CA LEU A 191 21.60 -17.24 -18.53
C LEU A 191 22.62 -16.25 -19.04
N ALA A 192 22.45 -15.80 -20.27
CA ALA A 192 23.24 -14.72 -20.81
C ALA A 192 22.93 -13.39 -20.07
N ALA A 193 23.77 -12.40 -20.32
CA ALA A 193 23.60 -11.07 -19.75
C ALA A 193 22.21 -10.50 -20.10
N GLY A 194 21.47 -10.08 -19.11
CA GLY A 194 20.15 -9.45 -19.29
C GLY A 194 19.00 -10.39 -19.65
N GLU A 195 19.19 -11.70 -19.80
CA GLU A 195 18.09 -12.63 -20.08
C GLU A 195 17.12 -12.77 -18.90
N LEU A 196 17.62 -12.86 -17.68
CA LEU A 196 16.79 -13.06 -16.49
C LEU A 196 15.76 -11.95 -16.33
N ARG A 197 14.50 -12.32 -16.11
CA ARG A 197 13.40 -11.40 -15.78
C ARG A 197 13.03 -11.49 -14.32
N TYR A 198 12.56 -12.64 -13.91
CA TYR A 198 12.20 -12.87 -12.49
C TYR A 198 12.29 -14.35 -12.15
N VAL A 199 12.26 -14.63 -10.85
CA VAL A 199 12.15 -15.99 -10.30
C VAL A 199 10.93 -16.03 -9.39
N HIS A 200 10.07 -17.00 -9.60
CA HIS A 200 8.86 -17.21 -8.82
C HIS A 200 8.94 -18.51 -8.03
N ALA A 201 8.58 -18.48 -6.74
CA ALA A 201 8.49 -19.69 -5.92
C ALA A 201 7.15 -20.39 -6.14
N GLU A 202 7.22 -21.65 -6.54
CA GLU A 202 6.09 -22.58 -6.69
C GLU A 202 6.32 -23.80 -5.79
N GLU A 203 5.68 -23.81 -4.62
CA GLU A 203 5.81 -24.89 -3.62
C GLU A 203 7.28 -25.22 -3.27
N ASN A 204 7.78 -26.34 -3.76
CA ASN A 204 9.16 -26.84 -3.55
C ASN A 204 10.12 -26.51 -4.71
N TYR A 205 9.64 -25.78 -5.72
CA TYR A 205 10.39 -25.41 -6.90
C TYR A 205 10.45 -23.88 -7.03
N VAL A 206 11.34 -23.43 -7.89
CA VAL A 206 11.30 -22.05 -8.40
C VAL A 206 11.18 -22.10 -9.92
N ASP A 207 10.31 -21.25 -10.45
CA ASP A 207 10.18 -20.99 -11.87
C ASP A 207 11.10 -19.82 -12.23
N VAL A 208 12.13 -20.07 -13.01
CA VAL A 208 13.07 -19.05 -13.51
C VAL A 208 12.58 -18.60 -14.88
N VAL A 209 12.09 -17.37 -14.96
CA VAL A 209 11.56 -16.78 -16.18
C VAL A 209 12.61 -15.84 -16.80
N PHE A 210 12.91 -16.08 -18.05
CA PHE A 210 13.91 -15.33 -18.84
C PHE A 210 13.42 -15.07 -20.25
N VAL A 211 14.08 -14.15 -20.96
CA VAL A 211 13.81 -13.86 -22.37
C VAL A 211 15.09 -14.14 -23.14
N ARG A 212 15.00 -15.03 -24.11
CA ARG A 212 16.10 -15.40 -25.02
C ARG A 212 15.63 -15.21 -26.45
N ASP A 213 16.43 -14.54 -27.26
CA ASP A 213 16.11 -14.24 -28.65
C ASP A 213 14.72 -13.56 -28.86
N GLY A 214 14.32 -12.73 -27.87
CA GLY A 214 13.02 -12.05 -27.87
C GLY A 214 11.86 -12.92 -27.39
N GLU A 215 12.05 -14.21 -27.17
CA GLU A 215 11.01 -15.14 -26.72
C GLU A 215 11.07 -15.37 -25.21
N ARG A 216 9.89 -15.40 -24.59
CA ARG A 216 9.76 -15.78 -23.18
C ARG A 216 9.98 -17.26 -23.02
N SER A 217 10.90 -17.62 -22.14
CA SER A 217 11.18 -18.99 -21.72
C SER A 217 11.14 -19.10 -20.22
N HIS A 218 10.91 -20.29 -19.71
CA HIS A 218 10.93 -20.57 -18.27
C HIS A 218 11.49 -21.94 -17.97
N ARG A 219 12.01 -22.12 -16.74
CA ARG A 219 12.53 -23.41 -16.27
C ARG A 219 12.24 -23.59 -14.79
N LEU A 220 11.63 -24.71 -14.46
CA LEU A 220 11.44 -25.14 -13.07
C LEU A 220 12.73 -25.75 -12.53
N LEU A 221 13.17 -25.30 -11.36
CA LEU A 221 14.36 -25.78 -10.67
C LEU A 221 14.02 -26.15 -9.23
N ARG A 222 14.54 -27.27 -8.74
CA ARG A 222 14.33 -27.72 -7.36
C ARG A 222 15.32 -27.03 -6.42
N VAL A 223 15.00 -25.81 -6.04
CA VAL A 223 15.79 -24.99 -5.11
C VAL A 223 14.86 -24.02 -4.37
N ALA A 224 15.22 -23.67 -3.14
CA ALA A 224 14.47 -22.63 -2.41
C ALA A 224 14.78 -21.24 -2.98
N LEU A 225 13.79 -20.32 -2.98
CA LEU A 225 13.96 -18.95 -3.47
C LEU A 225 15.13 -18.23 -2.79
N SER A 226 15.33 -18.45 -1.49
CA SER A 226 16.49 -17.93 -0.73
C SER A 226 17.83 -18.52 -1.19
N GLY A 227 17.81 -19.74 -1.74
CA GLY A 227 18.99 -20.37 -2.34
C GLY A 227 19.39 -19.69 -3.64
N VAL A 228 18.41 -19.26 -4.45
CA VAL A 228 18.67 -18.47 -5.65
C VAL A 228 19.13 -17.06 -5.25
N GLU A 229 18.45 -16.41 -4.31
CA GLU A 229 18.80 -15.07 -3.81
C GLU A 229 20.28 -14.97 -3.40
N ARG A 230 20.81 -15.97 -2.69
CA ARG A 230 22.22 -16.01 -2.28
C ARG A 230 23.22 -16.13 -3.44
N GLN A 231 22.79 -16.58 -4.61
CA GLN A 231 23.67 -16.69 -5.79
C GLN A 231 23.88 -15.32 -6.47
N PHE A 232 23.08 -14.29 -6.11
CA PHE A 232 23.11 -12.94 -6.67
C PHE A 232 23.47 -11.90 -5.60
N ASN A 233 24.67 -12.00 -5.02
CA ASN A 233 25.13 -11.13 -3.92
C ASN A 233 25.49 -9.70 -4.35
N ASP A 234 25.50 -9.43 -5.63
CA ASP A 234 25.87 -8.13 -6.22
C ASP A 234 24.71 -7.14 -6.33
N GLY A 235 23.51 -7.51 -5.86
CA GLY A 235 22.33 -6.68 -5.94
C GLY A 235 21.70 -6.62 -7.34
N SER A 236 22.19 -7.37 -8.32
CA SER A 236 21.58 -7.47 -9.65
C SER A 236 20.19 -8.10 -9.64
N VAL A 237 19.91 -8.94 -8.65
CA VAL A 237 18.61 -9.54 -8.40
C VAL A 237 18.17 -9.21 -6.98
N VAL A 238 16.95 -8.72 -6.84
CA VAL A 238 16.40 -8.31 -5.54
C VAL A 238 15.11 -9.05 -5.22
N ARG A 239 14.91 -9.36 -3.95
CA ARG A 239 13.67 -9.96 -3.50
C ARG A 239 12.60 -8.91 -3.32
N CYS A 240 11.64 -8.88 -4.24
CA CYS A 240 10.54 -7.92 -4.21
C CYS A 240 9.29 -8.43 -3.48
N HIS A 241 9.12 -9.74 -3.34
CA HIS A 241 7.99 -10.37 -2.67
C HIS A 241 8.43 -11.64 -1.93
N ARG A 242 7.58 -12.19 -1.04
CA ARG A 242 7.87 -13.48 -0.39
C ARG A 242 8.09 -14.60 -1.41
N SER A 243 7.44 -14.51 -2.58
CA SER A 243 7.50 -15.52 -3.64
C SER A 243 8.21 -15.05 -4.90
N TYR A 244 8.77 -13.82 -4.96
CA TYR A 244 9.39 -13.30 -6.17
C TYR A 244 10.75 -12.66 -5.92
N LEU A 245 11.69 -13.00 -6.80
CA LEU A 245 12.92 -12.25 -7.05
C LEU A 245 12.81 -11.59 -8.43
N VAL A 246 13.36 -10.42 -8.61
CA VAL A 246 13.36 -9.69 -9.89
C VAL A 246 14.77 -9.25 -10.23
N ALA A 247 15.14 -9.41 -11.50
CA ALA A 247 16.37 -8.81 -12.03
C ALA A 247 16.17 -7.29 -12.15
N VAL A 248 16.98 -6.51 -11.44
CA VAL A 248 16.88 -5.05 -11.43
C VAL A 248 17.01 -4.49 -12.86
N ALA A 249 17.90 -5.08 -13.67
CA ALA A 249 18.08 -4.73 -15.06
C ALA A 249 16.83 -4.96 -15.95
N ALA A 250 15.98 -5.91 -15.59
CA ALA A 250 14.79 -6.23 -16.36
C ALA A 250 13.59 -5.30 -16.07
N VAL A 251 13.67 -4.44 -15.06
CA VAL A 251 12.56 -3.53 -14.72
C VAL A 251 12.43 -2.43 -15.77
N ALA A 252 11.32 -2.44 -16.47
CA ALA A 252 10.94 -1.44 -17.48
C ALA A 252 10.20 -0.25 -16.85
N GLY A 253 9.54 -0.46 -15.73
CA GLY A 253 8.78 0.59 -15.06
C GLY A 253 8.24 0.16 -13.71
N VAL A 254 7.84 1.16 -12.93
CA VAL A 254 7.19 0.97 -11.64
C VAL A 254 5.77 1.51 -11.72
N LEU A 255 4.80 0.72 -11.29
CA LEU A 255 3.40 1.09 -11.21
C LEU A 255 2.99 1.22 -9.75
N GLY A 256 2.49 2.40 -9.36
CA GLY A 256 2.02 2.67 -8.01
C GLY A 256 0.50 2.80 -7.93
N ASN A 257 -0.13 2.13 -6.98
CA ASN A 257 -1.55 2.29 -6.68
C ASN A 257 -1.81 2.32 -5.17
N ALA A 258 -3.08 2.37 -4.74
CA ALA A 258 -3.43 2.37 -3.32
C ALA A 258 -2.97 1.10 -2.56
N GLN A 259 -2.74 0.01 -3.25
CA GLN A 259 -2.34 -1.28 -2.65
C GLN A 259 -0.81 -1.43 -2.56
N GLY A 260 -0.01 -0.56 -3.20
CA GLY A 260 1.44 -0.59 -3.22
C GLY A 260 2.02 -0.48 -4.62
N PHE A 261 3.10 -1.21 -4.89
CA PHE A 261 3.84 -1.14 -6.14
C PHE A 261 3.82 -2.46 -6.89
N ARG A 262 3.87 -2.37 -8.21
CA ARG A 262 4.09 -3.48 -9.14
C ARG A 262 5.19 -3.08 -10.11
N LEU A 263 5.98 -4.05 -10.55
CA LEU A 263 7.07 -3.84 -11.51
C LEU A 263 6.63 -4.34 -12.88
N ALA A 264 6.73 -3.48 -13.87
CA ALA A 264 6.66 -3.89 -15.28
C ALA A 264 8.06 -4.31 -15.73
N LEU A 265 8.17 -5.36 -16.51
CA LEU A 265 9.44 -5.92 -16.97
C LEU A 265 9.55 -5.85 -18.48
N HIS A 266 10.76 -5.62 -19.00
CA HIS A 266 11.04 -5.61 -20.43
C HIS A 266 10.69 -6.96 -21.07
N GLY A 267 9.90 -6.93 -22.15
CA GLY A 267 9.50 -8.12 -22.91
C GLY A 267 8.42 -8.98 -22.26
N LEU A 268 7.77 -8.51 -21.19
CA LEU A 268 6.68 -9.22 -20.52
C LEU A 268 5.45 -8.33 -20.34
N ALA A 269 4.27 -8.89 -20.60
CA ALA A 269 3.00 -8.19 -20.37
C ALA A 269 2.55 -8.23 -18.88
N GLU A 270 3.03 -9.19 -18.12
CA GLU A 270 2.70 -9.36 -16.71
C GLU A 270 3.49 -8.41 -15.82
N THR A 271 2.91 -8.09 -14.66
CA THR A 271 3.56 -7.22 -13.67
C THR A 271 3.81 -7.97 -12.37
N ILE A 272 4.97 -7.78 -11.76
CA ILE A 272 5.40 -8.46 -10.55
C ILE A 272 5.01 -7.64 -9.31
N PRO A 273 4.35 -8.23 -8.31
CA PRO A 273 3.96 -7.51 -7.10
C PRO A 273 5.16 -7.23 -6.20
N VAL A 274 5.18 -6.06 -5.56
CA VAL A 274 6.17 -5.69 -4.54
C VAL A 274 5.49 -5.71 -3.16
N SER A 275 6.05 -6.46 -2.21
CA SER A 275 5.54 -6.45 -0.83
C SER A 275 5.84 -5.11 -0.15
N ARG A 276 4.95 -4.66 0.74
CA ARG A 276 5.09 -3.36 1.42
C ARG A 276 6.38 -3.26 2.22
N SER A 277 6.73 -4.33 2.96
CA SER A 277 7.96 -4.37 3.77
C SER A 277 9.24 -4.28 2.94
N ARG A 278 9.19 -4.63 1.65
CA ARG A 278 10.35 -4.60 0.74
C ARG A 278 10.33 -3.43 -0.24
N ALA A 279 9.23 -2.69 -0.30
CA ALA A 279 9.03 -1.63 -1.29
C ALA A 279 10.18 -0.62 -1.28
N GLN A 280 10.56 -0.08 -0.13
CA GLN A 280 11.65 0.90 -0.05
C GLN A 280 12.99 0.36 -0.54
N ALA A 281 13.35 -0.88 -0.15
CA ALA A 281 14.60 -1.50 -0.58
C ALA A 281 14.62 -1.75 -2.10
N VAL A 282 13.51 -2.25 -2.66
CA VAL A 282 13.38 -2.50 -4.10
C VAL A 282 13.44 -1.20 -4.90
N LEU A 283 12.69 -0.17 -4.49
CA LEU A 283 12.70 1.13 -5.16
C LEU A 283 14.08 1.80 -5.07
N ALA A 284 14.77 1.69 -3.94
CA ALA A 284 16.13 2.17 -3.79
C ALA A 284 17.14 1.41 -4.68
N SER A 285 16.94 0.11 -4.91
CA SER A 285 17.78 -0.67 -5.82
C SER A 285 17.55 -0.26 -7.28
N ILE A 286 16.31 0.04 -7.66
CA ILE A 286 15.98 0.56 -8.99
C ILE A 286 16.55 1.97 -9.20
N ALA A 287 16.43 2.85 -8.19
CA ALA A 287 16.95 4.22 -8.26
C ALA A 287 18.50 4.30 -8.31
N ARG A 288 19.20 3.34 -7.72
CA ARG A 288 20.67 3.25 -7.74
C ARG A 288 21.24 2.63 -9.03
N ARG A 289 20.39 2.30 -9.97
CA ARG A 289 20.76 1.76 -11.26
C ARG A 289 21.71 2.76 -11.96
N PRO A 290 22.93 2.40 -12.34
CA PRO A 290 23.78 3.30 -13.10
C PRO A 290 23.09 3.60 -14.44
N ALA A 291 22.89 4.88 -14.74
CA ALA A 291 22.53 5.30 -16.09
C ALA A 291 23.65 4.87 -17.02
N ALA A 292 23.32 4.23 -18.13
CA ALA A 292 24.32 4.00 -19.17
C ALA A 292 24.91 5.35 -19.58
N PRO A 293 26.24 5.46 -19.76
CA PRO A 293 26.82 6.68 -20.27
C PRO A 293 26.16 7.01 -21.61
N ALA A 294 25.72 8.25 -21.75
CA ALA A 294 25.17 8.79 -22.99
C ALA A 294 26.28 8.92 -24.05
N SER A 295 26.85 7.79 -24.45
CA SER A 295 27.93 7.74 -25.44
C SER A 295 27.65 6.61 -26.40
N ALA A 296 27.08 6.95 -27.52
CA ALA A 296 27.25 6.43 -28.86
C ALA A 296 26.00 6.74 -29.73
N VAL A 297 25.57 8.00 -29.75
CA VAL A 297 24.79 8.48 -30.88
C VAL A 297 25.74 9.24 -31.76
N SER A 298 26.28 8.49 -32.72
CA SER A 298 26.64 8.96 -34.06
C SER A 298 27.52 10.20 -34.18
N GLN A 299 28.82 9.98 -34.18
CA GLN A 299 29.72 10.69 -35.08
C GLN A 299 29.90 9.80 -36.34
N ASP A 300 28.89 9.70 -37.16
CA ASP A 300 29.03 9.09 -38.47
C ASP A 300 27.96 9.66 -39.42
N ALA A 301 28.05 10.96 -39.63
CA ALA A 301 27.30 11.69 -40.62
C ALA A 301 28.04 12.96 -41.02
N SER A 302 29.33 12.83 -41.40
CA SER A 302 30.03 13.89 -42.11
C SER A 302 31.06 13.31 -43.09
N GLU A 303 30.63 12.41 -43.98
CA GLU A 303 31.26 12.24 -45.28
C GLU A 303 30.34 12.87 -46.30
N THR A 304 30.63 14.13 -46.60
CA THR A 304 30.14 14.86 -47.76
C THR A 304 30.85 14.26 -48.99
N PRO A 305 30.14 13.70 -49.95
CA PRO A 305 30.80 13.35 -51.24
C PRO A 305 31.17 14.63 -51.99
N ALA A 306 32.44 14.70 -52.34
CA ALA A 306 33.00 15.73 -53.24
C ALA A 306 32.25 15.80 -54.56
N ALA A 307 31.90 17.01 -54.97
CA ALA A 307 31.35 17.30 -56.29
C ALA A 307 32.39 17.03 -57.35
N PRO A 308 32.05 16.49 -58.55
CA PRO A 308 32.93 16.34 -59.61
C PRO A 308 33.20 17.70 -60.34
N ASP A 309 34.46 17.96 -60.59
CA ASP A 309 34.94 19.08 -61.42
C ASP A 309 34.34 18.99 -62.78
N ASP A 310 33.65 20.03 -63.19
CA ASP A 310 33.17 20.25 -64.58
C ASP A 310 34.26 21.01 -65.38
N GLU A 311 35.07 20.27 -66.14
CA GLU A 311 35.89 20.82 -67.16
C GLU A 311 35.10 20.83 -68.46
N SER A 312 34.90 21.99 -69.02
CA SER A 312 34.47 22.17 -70.39
C SER A 312 35.25 23.27 -71.10
N PRO A 313 35.59 23.10 -72.38
CA PRO A 313 36.48 23.96 -73.12
C PRO A 313 35.87 25.28 -73.56
#